data_0b2760fba61f50668909795d62f09bcf
#
_entry.id   0b2760fba61f50668909795d62f09bcf
#
_cell.length_a   1.000
_cell.length_b   1.000
_cell.length_c   1.000
_cell.angle_alpha   90.00
_cell.angle_beta   90.00
_cell.angle_gamma   90.00
#
_symmetry.space_group_name_H-M   'P 1'
#
loop_
_entity.id
_entity.type
_entity.pdbx_description
1 polymer ?
#
loop_
_entity_poly.entity_id
_entity_poly.type
_entity_poly.pdbx_seq_one_letter_code
_entity_poly.pdbx_strand_id
1 'polypeptide(L)'
;MNTKVKDLMITNIVTTVPHKSIQHVRDIMKTKKIHSVPIVNTDNEPVGIVTAKDLIKKFKDGTPVSQIMSKNIYTIPEYSDVYIAARMMRNKKIHHLLVTNEHKLVGILSSFDLLKLVENHRFVMKNPPTKTKKTSKRLRH
;
A
#
# COMPACT_ATOMS: atom_id res chain seq x y z
N MET A 1 0.71 -23.05 8.86
CA MET A 1 1.81 -22.14 8.58
C MET A 1 1.28 -20.82 8.09
N ASN A 2 1.76 -19.75 8.67
CA ASN A 2 1.26 -18.42 8.31
C ASN A 2 2.21 -17.70 7.38
N THR A 3 1.64 -17.12 6.34
CA THR A 3 2.41 -16.26 5.45
C THR A 3 2.71 -14.96 6.19
N LYS A 4 3.94 -14.51 6.09
CA LYS A 4 4.36 -13.25 6.72
C LYS A 4 4.26 -12.10 5.73
N VAL A 5 4.16 -10.91 6.28
CA VAL A 5 4.10 -9.69 5.46
C VAL A 5 5.29 -9.63 4.50
N LYS A 6 6.48 -9.97 4.99
CA LYS A 6 7.68 -9.94 4.16
C LYS A 6 7.61 -10.85 2.95
N ASP A 7 6.77 -11.88 3.00
CA ASP A 7 6.65 -12.83 1.89
C ASP A 7 5.84 -12.27 0.73
N LEU A 8 5.01 -11.25 0.98
CA LEU A 8 4.17 -10.65 -0.04
C LEU A 8 4.52 -9.21 -0.38
N MET A 9 5.24 -8.52 0.49
CA MET A 9 5.52 -7.11 0.30
C MET A 9 6.40 -6.85 -0.92
N ILE A 10 6.29 -5.64 -1.44
CA ILE A 10 7.17 -5.17 -2.49
C ILE A 10 8.36 -4.49 -1.84
N THR A 11 9.56 -4.92 -2.17
CA THR A 11 10.80 -4.39 -1.59
C THR A 11 11.48 -3.36 -2.46
N ASN A 12 11.18 -3.36 -3.76
CA ASN A 12 11.77 -2.39 -4.68
C ASN A 12 10.94 -1.11 -4.63
N ILE A 13 11.09 -0.36 -3.56
CA ILE A 13 10.29 0.84 -3.31
C ILE A 13 11.10 2.08 -3.63
N VAL A 14 10.38 3.11 -4.08
CA VAL A 14 10.97 4.40 -4.37
C VAL A 14 10.53 5.35 -3.27
N THR A 15 11.47 5.99 -2.60
CA THR A 15 11.20 6.91 -1.50
C THR A 15 11.83 8.26 -1.78
N THR A 16 11.42 9.26 -1.03
CA THR A 16 12.11 10.54 -1.04
C THR A 16 12.08 11.14 0.37
N VAL A 17 12.62 12.33 0.50
CA VAL A 17 12.75 12.99 1.80
C VAL A 17 11.90 14.25 1.85
N PRO A 18 11.56 14.74 3.06
CA PRO A 18 10.56 15.81 3.22
C PRO A 18 10.86 17.11 2.51
N HIS A 19 12.13 17.43 2.32
CA HIS A 19 12.50 18.73 1.73
C HIS A 19 12.46 18.74 0.20
N LYS A 20 12.28 17.58 -0.43
CA LYS A 20 12.19 17.53 -1.89
C LYS A 20 10.89 18.16 -2.37
N SER A 21 10.93 18.73 -3.57
CA SER A 21 9.80 19.47 -4.11
C SER A 21 8.69 18.56 -4.60
N ILE A 22 7.49 19.12 -4.67
CA ILE A 22 6.35 18.42 -5.24
C ILE A 22 6.64 18.01 -6.68
N GLN A 23 7.32 18.85 -7.44
CA GLN A 23 7.67 18.51 -8.81
C GLN A 23 8.57 17.29 -8.89
N HIS A 24 9.51 17.17 -7.95
CA HIS A 24 10.37 16.00 -7.86
C HIS A 24 9.55 14.72 -7.69
N VAL A 25 8.53 14.77 -6.83
CA VAL A 25 7.68 13.61 -6.58
C VAL A 25 6.82 13.29 -7.80
N ARG A 26 6.30 14.33 -8.48
CA ARG A 26 5.54 14.12 -9.71
C ARG A 26 6.39 13.42 -10.76
N ASP A 27 7.64 13.85 -10.89
CA ASP A 27 8.56 13.27 -11.86
C ASP A 27 8.85 11.80 -11.54
N ILE A 28 9.03 11.49 -10.25
CA ILE A 28 9.25 10.10 -9.81
C ILE A 28 8.04 9.24 -10.18
N MET A 29 6.84 9.71 -9.85
CA MET A 29 5.62 8.95 -10.12
C MET A 29 5.45 8.69 -11.60
N LYS A 30 5.73 9.70 -12.42
CA LYS A 30 5.59 9.58 -13.86
C LYS A 30 6.63 8.64 -14.44
N THR A 31 7.88 8.81 -14.05
CA THR A 31 9.00 8.02 -14.59
C THR A 31 8.90 6.55 -14.16
N LYS A 32 8.55 6.31 -12.90
CA LYS A 32 8.48 4.96 -12.35
C LYS A 32 7.11 4.32 -12.50
N LYS A 33 6.12 5.09 -12.98
CA LYS A 33 4.73 4.62 -13.13
C LYS A 33 4.17 4.08 -11.84
N ILE A 34 4.35 4.85 -10.77
CA ILE A 34 3.84 4.51 -9.45
C ILE A 34 2.89 5.59 -8.96
N HIS A 35 2.04 5.24 -8.01
CA HIS A 35 0.98 6.12 -7.53
C HIS A 35 1.15 6.56 -6.09
N SER A 36 2.18 6.09 -5.42
CA SER A 36 2.46 6.51 -4.06
C SER A 36 3.96 6.49 -3.81
N VAL A 37 4.42 7.44 -3.01
CA VAL A 37 5.83 7.58 -2.67
C VAL A 37 5.93 7.80 -1.17
N PRO A 38 6.53 6.84 -0.44
CA PRO A 38 6.79 7.06 0.98
C PRO A 38 7.85 8.11 1.18
N ILE A 39 7.68 8.90 2.23
CA ILE A 39 8.63 9.93 2.61
C ILE A 39 9.35 9.44 3.86
N VAL A 40 10.67 9.46 3.82
CA VAL A 40 11.49 8.96 4.93
C VAL A 40 12.44 10.05 5.44
N ASN A 41 12.85 9.90 6.71
CA ASN A 41 13.85 10.79 7.27
C ASN A 41 15.27 10.26 6.97
N THR A 42 16.29 10.89 7.55
CA THR A 42 17.68 10.49 7.30
C THR A 42 18.00 9.10 7.83
N ASP A 43 17.21 8.60 8.78
CA ASP A 43 17.39 7.26 9.34
C ASP A 43 16.56 6.22 8.60
N ASN A 44 15.99 6.58 7.45
CA ASN A 44 15.14 5.71 6.65
C ASN A 44 13.86 5.28 7.38
N GLU A 45 13.41 6.12 8.30
CA GLU A 45 12.14 5.87 8.98
C GLU A 45 11.03 6.59 8.24
N PRO A 46 9.87 5.94 8.04
CA PRO A 46 8.78 6.59 7.32
C PRO A 46 8.19 7.72 8.15
N VAL A 47 8.04 8.89 7.53
CA VAL A 47 7.46 10.06 8.18
C VAL A 47 6.21 10.57 7.47
N GLY A 48 5.93 10.06 6.29
CA GLY A 48 4.76 10.45 5.55
C GLY A 48 4.61 9.64 4.28
N ILE A 49 3.55 9.93 3.55
CA ILE A 49 3.33 9.31 2.24
C ILE A 49 2.61 10.32 1.36
N VAL A 50 2.94 10.30 0.09
CA VAL A 50 2.27 11.12 -0.92
C VAL A 50 1.69 10.18 -1.97
N THR A 51 0.42 10.38 -2.29
CA THR A 51 -0.23 9.61 -3.34
C THR A 51 -0.52 10.50 -4.53
N ALA A 52 -0.79 9.89 -5.69
CA ALA A 52 -1.15 10.63 -6.88
C ALA A 52 -2.35 11.53 -6.62
N LYS A 53 -3.27 11.07 -5.78
CA LYS A 53 -4.47 11.83 -5.43
C LYS A 53 -4.10 13.14 -4.72
N ASP A 54 -3.06 13.12 -3.89
CA ASP A 54 -2.62 14.32 -3.19
C ASP A 54 -2.09 15.38 -4.15
N LEU A 55 -1.60 14.96 -5.31
CA LEU A 55 -0.99 15.85 -6.28
C LEU A 55 -1.98 16.44 -7.30
N ILE A 56 -3.27 16.09 -7.18
CA ILE A 56 -4.29 16.65 -8.06
C ILE A 56 -4.45 18.13 -7.83
N LYS A 57 -4.29 18.59 -6.60
CA LYS A 57 -4.38 19.99 -6.27
C LYS A 57 -3.20 20.75 -6.87
N LYS A 58 -3.42 22.02 -7.19
CA LYS A 58 -2.37 22.85 -7.74
C LYS A 58 -1.49 23.39 -6.63
N PHE A 59 -0.21 23.12 -6.75
CA PHE A 59 0.80 23.64 -5.84
C PHE A 59 1.91 24.26 -6.68
N LYS A 60 2.65 25.17 -6.08
CA LYS A 60 3.86 25.67 -6.72
C LYS A 60 4.86 24.52 -6.79
N ASP A 61 5.52 24.38 -7.92
CA ASP A 61 6.41 23.25 -8.17
C ASP A 61 7.52 23.10 -7.14
N GLY A 62 8.02 24.22 -6.62
CA GLY A 62 9.09 24.21 -5.63
C GLY A 62 8.65 23.92 -4.20
N THR A 63 7.35 23.77 -3.96
CA THR A 63 6.85 23.51 -2.62
C THR A 63 7.42 22.20 -2.09
N PRO A 64 7.96 22.19 -0.83
CA PRO A 64 8.45 20.94 -0.26
C PRO A 64 7.32 19.94 -0.06
N VAL A 65 7.60 18.68 -0.32
CA VAL A 65 6.59 17.64 -0.22
C VAL A 65 6.10 17.46 1.22
N SER A 66 6.89 17.88 2.21
CA SER A 66 6.48 17.85 3.61
C SER A 66 5.19 18.62 3.87
N GLN A 67 4.89 19.60 3.03
CA GLN A 67 3.68 20.41 3.23
C GLN A 67 2.40 19.73 2.74
N ILE A 68 2.53 18.70 1.90
CA ILE A 68 1.36 18.02 1.35
C ILE A 68 1.27 16.55 1.73
N MET A 69 2.37 15.97 2.22
CA MET A 69 2.36 14.56 2.56
C MET A 69 1.39 14.27 3.68
N SER A 70 0.80 13.10 3.67
CA SER A 70 0.01 12.64 4.79
C SER A 70 0.96 12.12 5.86
N LYS A 71 0.80 12.61 7.08
CA LYS A 71 1.58 12.13 8.22
C LYS A 71 0.86 11.00 8.93
N ASN A 72 -0.37 10.74 8.54
CA ASN A 72 -1.16 9.68 9.13
C ASN A 72 -0.84 8.37 8.41
N ILE A 73 0.35 7.86 8.66
CA ILE A 73 0.82 6.63 8.03
C ILE A 73 0.54 5.44 8.93
N TYR A 74 0.37 4.29 8.30
CA TYR A 74 0.17 3.04 9.01
C TYR A 74 1.30 2.11 8.65
N THR A 75 1.95 1.56 9.67
CA THR A 75 3.09 0.67 9.47
C THR A 75 2.81 -0.68 10.08
N ILE A 76 3.56 -1.68 9.62
CA ILE A 76 3.46 -3.03 10.15
C ILE A 76 4.86 -3.67 10.07
N PRO A 77 5.27 -4.41 11.09
CA PRO A 77 6.56 -5.11 11.03
C PRO A 77 6.55 -6.19 9.96
N GLU A 78 7.69 -6.38 9.31
CA GLU A 78 7.79 -7.34 8.21
C GLU A 78 7.53 -8.78 8.63
N TYR A 79 7.72 -9.10 9.90
CA TYR A 79 7.51 -10.46 10.40
C TYR A 79 6.10 -10.71 10.92
N SER A 80 5.21 -9.74 10.78
CA SER A 80 3.81 -9.92 11.16
C SER A 80 3.12 -10.88 10.21
N ASP A 81 2.13 -11.60 10.73
CA ASP A 81 1.31 -12.44 9.87
C ASP A 81 0.45 -11.59 8.95
N VAL A 82 0.26 -12.04 7.71
CA VAL A 82 -0.49 -11.24 6.74
C VAL A 82 -1.93 -11.00 7.14
N TYR A 83 -2.52 -11.88 7.97
CA TYR A 83 -3.91 -11.66 8.37
C TYR A 83 -4.03 -10.41 9.24
N ILE A 84 -2.96 -10.05 9.96
CA ILE A 84 -2.95 -8.81 10.74
C ILE A 84 -2.98 -7.62 9.80
N ALA A 85 -2.20 -7.68 8.72
CA ALA A 85 -2.20 -6.63 7.71
C ALA A 85 -3.58 -6.48 7.06
N ALA A 86 -4.19 -7.60 6.70
CA ALA A 86 -5.53 -7.58 6.09
C ALA A 86 -6.55 -6.96 7.03
N ARG A 87 -6.46 -7.30 8.31
CA ARG A 87 -7.37 -6.73 9.32
C ARG A 87 -7.18 -5.23 9.46
N MET A 88 -5.92 -4.77 9.49
CA MET A 88 -5.63 -3.34 9.58
C MET A 88 -6.19 -2.59 8.37
N MET A 89 -5.97 -3.13 7.18
CA MET A 89 -6.46 -2.48 5.97
C MET A 89 -7.98 -2.38 5.98
N ARG A 90 -8.65 -3.43 6.40
CA ARG A 90 -10.11 -3.44 6.45
C ARG A 90 -10.65 -2.51 7.50
N ASN A 91 -10.06 -2.54 8.71
CA ASN A 91 -10.55 -1.72 9.82
C ASN A 91 -10.27 -0.23 9.60
N LYS A 92 -9.14 0.10 9.00
CA LYS A 92 -8.78 1.49 8.75
C LYS A 92 -9.23 1.96 7.38
N LYS A 93 -9.75 1.06 6.55
CA LYS A 93 -10.21 1.36 5.19
C LYS A 93 -9.09 1.96 4.35
N ILE A 94 -7.92 1.33 4.43
CA ILE A 94 -6.73 1.73 3.69
C ILE A 94 -6.29 0.59 2.80
N HIS A 95 -5.52 0.92 1.78
CA HIS A 95 -5.09 -0.07 0.77
C HIS A 95 -3.60 -0.32 0.78
N HIS A 96 -2.86 0.36 1.63
CA HIS A 96 -1.42 0.22 1.70
C HIS A 96 -0.95 0.27 3.14
N LEU A 97 0.07 -0.52 3.44
CA LEU A 97 0.79 -0.44 4.70
C LEU A 97 2.27 -0.30 4.39
N LEU A 98 2.94 0.57 5.13
CA LEU A 98 4.38 0.68 5.05
C LEU A 98 4.97 -0.38 5.95
N VAL A 99 5.89 -1.17 5.41
CA VAL A 99 6.45 -2.30 6.15
C VAL A 99 7.80 -1.90 6.72
N THR A 100 8.00 -2.17 8.00
CA THR A 100 9.20 -1.75 8.71
C THR A 100 9.93 -2.92 9.33
N ASN A 101 11.23 -2.71 9.56
CA ASN A 101 12.06 -3.58 10.36
C ASN A 101 12.87 -2.66 11.26
N GLU A 102 12.66 -2.76 12.58
CA GLU A 102 13.29 -1.88 13.54
C GLU A 102 13.09 -0.40 13.17
N HIS A 103 11.85 -0.05 12.86
CA HIS A 103 11.39 1.30 12.49
C HIS A 103 11.86 1.78 11.12
N LYS A 104 12.68 1.02 10.42
CA LYS A 104 13.15 1.41 9.10
C LYS A 104 12.24 0.84 8.03
N LEU A 105 12.01 1.62 6.99
CA LEU A 105 11.15 1.20 5.89
C LEU A 105 11.84 0.14 5.05
N VAL A 106 11.20 -1.02 4.90
CA VAL A 106 11.76 -2.12 4.12
C VAL A 106 10.86 -2.56 2.98
N GLY A 107 9.61 -2.12 2.96
CA GLY A 107 8.72 -2.53 1.89
C GLY A 107 7.37 -1.84 1.97
N ILE A 108 6.53 -2.15 1.00
CA ILE A 108 5.13 -1.70 0.97
C ILE A 108 4.27 -2.92 0.69
N LEU A 109 3.17 -3.02 1.39
CA LEU A 109 2.19 -4.07 1.18
C LEU A 109 0.86 -3.43 0.80
N SER A 110 0.31 -3.82 -0.34
CA SER A 110 -0.99 -3.31 -0.78
C SER A 110 -2.06 -4.37 -0.61
N SER A 111 -3.31 -3.92 -0.62
CA SER A 111 -4.43 -4.87 -0.62
C SER A 111 -4.38 -5.75 -1.87
N PHE A 112 -3.87 -5.22 -2.97
CA PHE A 112 -3.71 -5.98 -4.20
C PHE A 112 -2.73 -7.14 -4.01
N ASP A 113 -1.66 -6.93 -3.22
CA ASP A 113 -0.70 -7.99 -2.95
C ASP A 113 -1.33 -9.15 -2.18
N LEU A 114 -2.34 -8.86 -1.37
CA LEU A 114 -3.02 -9.91 -0.61
C LEU A 114 -3.79 -10.86 -1.51
N LEU A 115 -4.12 -10.45 -2.72
CA LEU A 115 -4.82 -11.32 -3.66
C LEU A 115 -3.96 -12.50 -4.08
N LYS A 116 -2.64 -12.41 -3.91
CA LYS A 116 -1.76 -13.52 -4.21
C LYS A 116 -2.07 -14.73 -3.33
N LEU A 117 -2.58 -14.49 -2.13
CA LEU A 117 -2.98 -15.59 -1.25
C LEU A 117 -4.17 -16.34 -1.80
N VAL A 118 -5.14 -15.60 -2.34
CA VAL A 118 -6.33 -16.19 -2.93
C VAL A 118 -5.96 -16.95 -4.20
N GLU A 119 -5.11 -16.33 -5.00
CA GLU A 119 -4.70 -16.89 -6.28
C GLU A 119 -4.01 -18.25 -6.11
N ASN A 120 -3.22 -18.38 -5.05
CA ASN A 120 -2.45 -19.59 -4.81
C ASN A 120 -3.12 -20.59 -3.89
N HIS A 121 -4.35 -20.29 -3.45
CA HIS A 121 -5.06 -21.15 -2.52
C HIS A 121 -6.21 -21.86 -3.22
N ARG A 122 -6.41 -23.11 -2.84
CA ARG A 122 -7.61 -23.79 -3.20
C ARG A 122 -8.55 -23.69 -2.04
N PHE A 123 -9.76 -23.24 -2.32
CA PHE A 123 -10.78 -23.14 -1.29
C PHE A 123 -11.78 -24.26 -1.43
N VAL A 124 -12.11 -24.86 -0.30
CA VAL A 124 -13.26 -25.74 -0.25
C VAL A 124 -14.37 -24.93 0.41
N MET A 125 -15.38 -24.60 -0.33
CA MET A 125 -16.48 -23.81 0.19
C MET A 125 -17.32 -24.68 1.08
N LYS A 126 -17.61 -24.16 2.26
CA LYS A 126 -18.42 -24.88 3.22
C LYS A 126 -19.83 -25.08 2.72
N ASN A 127 -20.40 -24.07 2.11
CA ASN A 127 -21.75 -24.13 1.54
C ASN A 127 -21.65 -23.63 0.11
N PRO A 128 -21.22 -24.49 -0.81
CA PRO A 128 -21.04 -24.03 -2.18
C PRO A 128 -22.38 -23.62 -2.78
N PRO A 129 -22.36 -22.59 -3.63
CA PRO A 129 -23.59 -22.14 -4.27
C PRO A 129 -24.15 -23.22 -5.16
N THR A 130 -25.47 -23.32 -5.18
CA THR A 130 -26.10 -24.23 -6.10
C THR A 130 -25.99 -23.67 -7.52
N LYS A 131 -25.95 -24.55 -8.45
CA LYS A 131 -25.96 -24.15 -9.82
C LYS A 131 -27.33 -23.77 -10.20
N THR A 132 -27.58 -22.55 -10.32
CA THR A 132 -28.87 -22.14 -10.77
C THR A 132 -28.64 -21.39 -11.99
N LYS A 133 -29.58 -21.27 -12.64
CA LYS A 133 -29.42 -20.65 -13.65
C LYS A 133 -29.47 -19.37 -13.55
N LYS A 134 -29.81 -18.81 -13.21
CA LYS A 134 -29.81 -17.65 -13.27
C LYS A 134 -29.40 -16.88 -12.53
N THR A 135 -29.06 -17.02 -11.87
CA THR A 135 -28.60 -16.24 -11.06
C THR A 135 -27.72 -15.45 -11.48
N SER A 136 -27.19 -15.82 -12.20
CA SER A 136 -26.19 -15.22 -12.64
C SER A 136 -26.42 -14.03 -13.16
N LYS A 137 -27.21 -13.62 -13.45
CA LYS A 137 -27.29 -12.56 -14.00
C LYS A 137 -27.35 -11.57 -13.17
N ARG A 138 -27.45 -11.53 -12.29
CA ARG A 138 -27.47 -10.55 -11.59
C ARG A 138 -26.51 -10.28 -10.88
N LEU A 139 -25.78 -10.57 -10.61
CA LEU A 139 -24.87 -10.35 -9.94
C LEU A 139 -24.12 -9.52 -10.19
N ARG A 140 -24.17 -9.06 -10.49
CA ARG A 140 -23.49 -8.34 -10.82
C ARG A 140 -23.11 -7.52 -10.18
N HIS A 141 -22.86 -7.39 -9.67
CA HIS A 141 -22.37 -6.65 -9.31
C HIS A 141 -21.66 -6.45 -8.96
#